data_523d2d11a9d9f7bd116ca5ee01bcf5a0
#
_entry.id   523d2d11a9d9f7bd116ca5ee01bcf5a0
#
_cell.length_a   1.000
_cell.length_b   1.000
_cell.length_c   1.000
_cell.angle_alpha   90.00
_cell.angle_beta   90.00
_cell.angle_gamma   90.00
#
_symmetry.space_group_name_H-M   'P 1'
#
loop_
_entity.id
_entity.type
_entity.pdbx_description
1 polymer ?
#
loop_
_entity_poly.entity_id
_entity_poly.type
_entity_poly.pdbx_seq_one_letter_code
_entity_poly.pdbx_strand_id
1 'polypeptide(L)'
;AHYCIQVAHAFSNGDLQGLNSLSDEDAHATLLRIKGVGAWTANIYLLMALKRPDIWPDGDIALASAVDKLRKLETRPSFRELARLAEKWRPYRSIAARMLWQYYLAERGLRG
;
A
#
# COMPACT_ATOMS: atom_id res chain seq x y z
N ALA A 1 5.81 0.56 15.28
CA ALA A 1 6.46 1.67 15.99
C ALA A 1 7.87 1.91 15.49
N HIS A 2 8.65 0.85 15.32
CA HIS A 2 10.05 0.99 14.90
C HIS A 2 10.17 1.64 13.50
N TYR A 3 9.35 1.21 12.57
CA TYR A 3 9.37 1.75 11.21
C TYR A 3 8.93 3.22 11.18
N CYS A 4 7.96 3.57 12.00
CA CYS A 4 7.51 4.97 12.07
C CYS A 4 8.62 5.88 12.56
N ILE A 5 9.42 5.42 13.52
CA ILE A 5 10.53 6.18 14.04
C ILE A 5 11.61 6.38 12.97
N GLN A 6 11.91 5.32 12.20
CA GLN A 6 12.89 5.39 11.11
C GLN A 6 12.46 6.41 10.06
N VAL A 7 11.19 6.40 9.67
CA VAL A 7 10.66 7.33 8.69
C VAL A 7 10.72 8.76 9.24
N ALA A 8 10.36 8.94 10.50
CA ALA A 8 10.41 10.26 11.13
C ALA A 8 11.84 10.81 11.15
N HIS A 9 12.81 9.96 11.46
CA HIS A 9 14.22 10.36 11.44
C HIS A 9 14.66 10.76 10.04
N ALA A 10 14.26 10.01 9.01
CA ALA A 10 14.59 10.32 7.63
C ALA A 10 14.05 11.70 7.25
N PHE A 11 12.81 12.00 7.64
CA PHE A 11 12.23 13.32 7.40
C PHE A 11 13.02 14.41 8.11
N SER A 12 13.36 14.18 9.37
CA SER A 12 14.11 15.16 10.17
C SER A 12 15.47 15.45 9.55
N ASN A 13 16.08 14.44 8.93
CA ASN A 13 17.40 14.59 8.31
C ASN A 13 17.31 15.10 6.87
N GLY A 14 16.11 15.32 6.35
CA GLY A 14 15.95 15.81 4.99
C GLY A 14 16.07 14.74 3.92
N ASP A 15 16.20 13.46 4.32
CA ASP A 15 16.37 12.37 3.37
C ASP A 15 15.16 12.17 2.46
N LEU A 16 13.98 12.56 2.93
CA LEU A 16 12.74 12.40 2.19
C LEU A 16 12.25 13.69 1.53
N GLN A 17 13.09 14.73 1.55
CA GLN A 17 12.74 15.98 0.86
C GLN A 17 12.64 15.73 -0.64
N GLY A 18 11.63 16.34 -1.24
CA GLY A 18 11.46 16.23 -2.68
C GLY A 18 10.73 14.98 -3.15
N LEU A 19 10.28 14.11 -2.24
CA LEU A 19 9.52 12.93 -2.64
C LEU A 19 8.31 13.30 -3.48
N ASN A 20 7.68 14.43 -3.19
CA ASN A 20 6.48 14.85 -3.91
C ASN A 20 6.73 15.14 -5.39
N SER A 21 7.99 15.44 -5.76
CA SER A 21 8.33 15.70 -7.15
C SER A 21 8.79 14.46 -7.91
N LEU A 22 8.90 13.32 -7.22
CA LEU A 22 9.34 12.07 -7.84
C LEU A 22 8.16 11.28 -8.37
N SER A 23 8.41 10.42 -9.36
CA SER A 23 7.44 9.46 -9.79
C SER A 23 7.16 8.45 -8.67
N ASP A 24 6.09 7.67 -8.81
CA ASP A 24 5.79 6.64 -7.83
C ASP A 24 6.95 5.65 -7.69
N GLU A 25 7.55 5.24 -8.80
CA GLU A 25 8.64 4.28 -8.81
C GLU A 25 9.89 4.86 -8.13
N ASP A 26 10.22 6.10 -8.42
CA ASP A 26 11.40 6.74 -7.83
C ASP A 26 11.19 7.02 -6.35
N ALA A 27 10.00 7.44 -5.96
CA ALA A 27 9.67 7.65 -4.56
C ALA A 27 9.74 6.34 -3.78
N HIS A 28 9.22 5.27 -4.37
CA HIS A 28 9.27 3.94 -3.75
C HIS A 28 10.71 3.49 -3.55
N ALA A 29 11.55 3.65 -4.59
CA ALA A 29 12.96 3.28 -4.51
C ALA A 29 13.68 4.08 -3.42
N THR A 30 13.36 5.36 -3.30
CA THR A 30 13.96 6.21 -2.27
C THR A 30 13.60 5.73 -0.87
N LEU A 31 12.33 5.36 -0.66
CA LEU A 31 11.88 4.85 0.63
C LEU A 31 12.55 3.53 0.98
N LEU A 32 12.81 2.68 -0.01
CA LEU A 32 13.45 1.40 0.22
C LEU A 32 14.89 1.54 0.73
N ARG A 33 15.51 2.69 0.55
CA ARG A 33 16.86 2.95 1.07
C ARG A 33 16.88 3.08 2.59
N ILE A 34 15.74 3.34 3.20
CA ILE A 34 15.65 3.51 4.65
C ILE A 34 15.69 2.13 5.28
N LYS A 35 16.62 1.96 6.23
CA LYS A 35 16.77 0.68 6.91
C LYS A 35 15.46 0.32 7.62
N GLY A 36 14.99 -0.90 7.39
CA GLY A 36 13.76 -1.40 8.00
C GLY A 36 12.51 -1.12 7.20
N VAL A 37 12.61 -0.40 6.08
CA VAL A 37 11.45 -0.12 5.23
C VAL A 37 11.45 -1.12 4.08
N GLY A 38 10.47 -2.02 4.10
CA GLY A 38 10.27 -2.97 3.01
C GLY A 38 9.32 -2.43 1.96
N ALA A 39 9.09 -3.23 0.93
CA ALA A 39 8.25 -2.83 -0.20
C ALA A 39 6.83 -2.49 0.24
N TRP A 40 6.22 -3.32 1.10
CA TRP A 40 4.85 -3.05 1.57
C TRP A 40 4.78 -1.74 2.34
N THR A 41 5.72 -1.52 3.26
CA THR A 41 5.75 -0.31 4.08
C THR A 41 5.94 0.93 3.20
N ALA A 42 6.82 0.85 2.20
CA ALA A 42 7.02 1.96 1.26
C ALA A 42 5.73 2.28 0.52
N ASN A 43 5.02 1.27 0.04
CA ASN A 43 3.75 1.47 -0.65
C ASN A 43 2.70 2.09 0.26
N ILE A 44 2.62 1.64 1.50
CA ILE A 44 1.66 2.20 2.47
C ILE A 44 1.96 3.67 2.72
N TYR A 45 3.23 4.03 2.85
CA TYR A 45 3.60 5.43 3.04
C TYR A 45 3.18 6.29 1.85
N LEU A 46 3.46 5.82 0.64
CA LEU A 46 3.09 6.55 -0.58
C LEU A 46 1.57 6.72 -0.68
N LEU A 47 0.84 5.67 -0.34
CA LEU A 47 -0.61 5.68 -0.44
C LEU A 47 -1.25 6.57 0.62
N MET A 48 -0.84 6.43 1.87
CA MET A 48 -1.50 7.11 2.99
C MET A 48 -0.94 8.47 3.31
N ALA A 49 0.38 8.59 3.39
CA ALA A 49 1.00 9.86 3.78
C ALA A 49 1.10 10.83 2.61
N LEU A 50 1.52 10.35 1.46
CA LEU A 50 1.67 11.20 0.27
C LEU A 50 0.42 11.19 -0.61
N LYS A 51 -0.55 10.35 -0.29
CA LYS A 51 -1.86 10.29 -0.96
C LYS A 51 -1.74 10.08 -2.47
N ARG A 52 -0.75 9.27 -2.87
CA ARG A 52 -0.58 8.92 -4.28
C ARG A 52 -1.78 8.09 -4.75
N PRO A 53 -2.40 8.42 -5.88
CA PRO A 53 -3.66 7.77 -6.29
C PRO A 53 -3.52 6.38 -6.88
N ASP A 54 -2.34 6.01 -7.35
CA ASP A 54 -2.19 4.76 -8.09
C ASP A 54 -1.10 3.86 -7.49
N ILE A 55 -1.18 3.63 -6.19
CA ILE A 55 -0.27 2.73 -5.49
C ILE A 55 -1.01 1.45 -5.15
N TRP A 56 -0.43 0.30 -5.48
CA TRP A 56 -0.95 -1.00 -5.08
C TRP A 56 -0.03 -1.60 -4.02
N PRO A 57 -0.52 -1.78 -2.78
CA PRO A 57 0.31 -2.37 -1.71
C PRO A 57 0.41 -3.89 -1.90
N ASP A 58 1.37 -4.29 -2.72
CA ASP A 58 1.60 -5.69 -3.01
C ASP A 58 1.95 -6.46 -1.73
N GLY A 59 1.47 -7.70 -1.63
CA GLY A 59 1.73 -8.53 -0.47
C GLY A 59 0.80 -8.30 0.71
N ASP A 60 -0.28 -7.56 0.53
CA ASP A 60 -1.21 -7.24 1.61
C ASP A 60 -2.28 -8.33 1.74
N ILE A 61 -2.25 -9.05 2.87
CA ILE A 61 -3.17 -10.16 3.10
C ILE A 61 -4.61 -9.67 3.25
N ALA A 62 -4.81 -8.51 3.84
CA ALA A 62 -6.17 -7.99 4.02
C ALA A 62 -6.82 -7.73 2.66
N LEU A 63 -6.07 -7.22 1.70
CA LEU A 63 -6.59 -6.99 0.35
C LEU A 63 -6.93 -8.31 -0.34
N ALA A 64 -6.07 -9.32 -0.19
CA ALA A 64 -6.33 -10.63 -0.76
C ALA A 64 -7.59 -11.25 -0.16
N SER A 65 -7.77 -11.12 1.15
CA SER A 65 -8.96 -11.64 1.83
C SER A 65 -10.22 -10.92 1.39
N ALA A 66 -10.15 -9.61 1.21
CA ALA A 66 -11.30 -8.83 0.77
C ALA A 66 -11.75 -9.24 -0.63
N VAL A 67 -10.80 -9.43 -1.55
CA VAL A 67 -11.12 -9.85 -2.92
C VAL A 67 -11.72 -11.24 -2.91
N ASP A 68 -11.15 -12.16 -2.12
CA ASP A 68 -11.66 -13.50 -1.97
C ASP A 68 -13.15 -13.49 -1.58
N LYS A 69 -13.48 -12.72 -0.57
CA LYS A 69 -14.86 -12.63 -0.08
C LYS A 69 -15.80 -11.96 -1.08
N LEU A 70 -15.37 -10.87 -1.68
CA LEU A 70 -16.19 -10.12 -2.63
C LEU A 70 -16.51 -10.94 -3.89
N ARG A 71 -15.53 -11.68 -4.38
CA ARG A 71 -15.70 -12.46 -5.60
C ARG A 71 -16.13 -13.90 -5.34
N LYS A 72 -16.28 -14.27 -4.07
CA LYS A 72 -16.68 -15.62 -3.64
C LYS A 72 -15.79 -16.68 -4.25
N LEU A 73 -14.49 -16.45 -4.13
CA LEU A 73 -13.50 -17.41 -4.64
C LEU A 73 -13.39 -18.59 -3.68
N GLU A 74 -12.99 -19.74 -4.22
CA GLU A 74 -12.79 -20.92 -3.39
C GLU A 74 -11.52 -20.79 -2.54
N THR A 75 -10.51 -20.14 -3.08
CA THR A 75 -9.26 -19.92 -2.37
C THR A 75 -8.86 -18.46 -2.53
N ARG A 76 -8.06 -17.99 -1.55
CA ARG A 76 -7.54 -16.65 -1.60
C ARG A 76 -6.61 -16.51 -2.81
N PRO A 77 -6.72 -15.41 -3.59
CA PRO A 77 -5.83 -15.23 -4.74
C PRO A 77 -4.39 -15.04 -4.29
N SER A 78 -3.46 -15.46 -5.12
CA SER A 78 -2.04 -15.18 -4.87
C SER A 78 -1.80 -13.67 -5.02
N PHE A 79 -0.70 -13.18 -4.46
CA PHE A 79 -0.36 -11.77 -4.59
C PHE A 79 -0.13 -11.39 -6.06
N ARG A 80 0.39 -12.31 -6.86
CA ARG A 80 0.59 -12.08 -8.29
C ARG A 80 -0.74 -11.92 -9.01
N GLU A 81 -1.69 -12.80 -8.71
CA GLU A 81 -3.04 -12.72 -9.30
C GLU A 81 -3.72 -11.42 -8.89
N LEU A 82 -3.56 -11.05 -7.63
CA LEU A 82 -4.16 -9.83 -7.10
C LEU A 82 -3.58 -8.60 -7.76
N ALA A 83 -2.27 -8.56 -7.96
CA ALA A 83 -1.62 -7.44 -8.64
C ALA A 83 -2.10 -7.33 -10.09
N ARG A 84 -2.31 -8.46 -10.75
CA ARG A 84 -2.83 -8.49 -12.11
C ARG A 84 -4.25 -7.94 -12.16
N LEU A 85 -5.07 -8.33 -11.21
CA LEU A 85 -6.43 -7.82 -11.10
C LEU A 85 -6.43 -6.31 -10.88
N ALA A 86 -5.52 -5.83 -10.05
CA ALA A 86 -5.42 -4.42 -9.71
C ALA A 86 -5.05 -3.55 -10.92
N GLU A 87 -4.44 -4.12 -11.96
CA GLU A 87 -4.12 -3.36 -13.16
C GLU A 87 -5.36 -2.72 -13.79
N LYS A 88 -6.51 -3.35 -13.62
CA LYS A 88 -7.78 -2.82 -14.14
C LYS A 88 -8.21 -1.53 -13.44
N TRP A 89 -7.63 -1.26 -12.29
CA TRP A 89 -8.02 -0.10 -11.47
C TRP A 89 -7.07 1.09 -11.66
N ARG A 90 -6.09 0.97 -12.54
CA ARG A 90 -5.23 2.10 -12.87
C ARG A 90 -6.06 3.22 -13.49
N PRO A 91 -5.79 4.46 -13.22
CA PRO A 91 -4.74 5.00 -12.36
C PRO A 91 -5.19 5.27 -10.92
N TYR A 92 -6.14 4.51 -10.42
CA TYR A 92 -6.73 4.73 -9.09
C TYR A 92 -6.62 3.52 -8.17
N ARG A 93 -5.51 2.79 -8.26
CA ARG A 93 -5.32 1.59 -7.45
C ARG A 93 -5.34 1.88 -5.94
N SER A 94 -4.88 3.06 -5.52
CA SER A 94 -4.91 3.44 -4.10
C SER A 94 -6.34 3.53 -3.59
N ILE A 95 -7.23 4.09 -4.40
CA ILE A 95 -8.63 4.21 -4.02
C ILE A 95 -9.26 2.84 -3.90
N ALA A 96 -8.99 1.95 -4.85
CA ALA A 96 -9.48 0.57 -4.79
C ALA A 96 -8.97 -0.14 -3.54
N ALA A 97 -7.69 0.03 -3.19
CA ALA A 97 -7.13 -0.56 -1.99
C ALA A 97 -7.83 -0.07 -0.73
N ARG A 98 -8.09 1.24 -0.65
CA ARG A 98 -8.79 1.81 0.52
C ARG A 98 -10.20 1.26 0.65
N MET A 99 -10.90 1.10 -0.46
CA MET A 99 -12.26 0.53 -0.44
C MET A 99 -12.23 -0.93 0.00
N LEU A 100 -11.24 -1.69 -0.46
CA LEU A 100 -11.09 -3.09 -0.06
C LEU A 100 -10.75 -3.22 1.42
N TRP A 101 -9.90 -2.35 1.95
CA TRP A 101 -9.59 -2.33 3.38
C TRP A 101 -10.84 -2.03 4.20
N GLN A 102 -11.65 -1.08 3.75
CA GLN A 102 -12.89 -0.74 4.44
C GLN A 102 -13.83 -1.94 4.47
N TYR A 103 -13.97 -2.63 3.36
CA TYR A 103 -14.78 -3.84 3.28
C TYR A 103 -14.23 -4.93 4.20
N TYR A 104 -12.92 -5.11 4.21
CA TYR A 104 -12.28 -6.11 5.06
C TYR A 104 -12.57 -5.85 6.55
N LEU A 105 -12.44 -4.59 6.98
CA LEU A 105 -12.71 -4.22 8.37
C LEU A 105 -14.18 -4.41 8.72
N ALA A 106 -15.08 -4.05 7.82
CA ALA A 106 -16.51 -4.21 8.04
C ALA A 106 -16.88 -5.69 8.19
N GLU A 107 -16.32 -6.55 7.36
CA GLU A 107 -16.58 -7.99 7.42
C GLU A 107 -16.10 -8.63 8.71
N ARG A 108 -15.05 -8.07 9.31
CA ARG A 108 -14.53 -8.56 10.57
C ARG A 108 -15.19 -7.92 11.78
N GLY A 109 -16.18 -7.05 11.56
CA GLY A 109 -16.83 -6.33 12.64
C GLY A 109 -15.98 -5.24 13.27
N LEU A 110 -14.91 -4.83 12.59
CA LEU A 110 -14.03 -3.78 13.05
C LEU A 110 -14.40 -2.44 12.40
N ARG A 111 -14.25 -1.35 13.15
CA ARG A 111 -14.49 -0.02 12.64
C ARG A 111 -13.17 0.70 12.52
N GLY A 112 -12.83 1.08 11.32
CA GLY A 112 -11.59 1.77 11.04
C GLY A 112 -11.69 3.26 11.21
#